data_d386aa06d6c10e8288759c2a5436fb14
#
_entry.id   d386aa06d6c10e8288759c2a5436fb14
#
_cell.length_a   1.000
_cell.length_b   1.000
_cell.length_c   1.000
_cell.angle_alpha   90.00
_cell.angle_beta   90.00
_cell.angle_gamma   90.00
#
_symmetry.space_group_name_H-M   'P 1'
#
loop_
_entity.id
_entity.type
_entity.pdbx_description
1 polymer ?
#
loop_
_entity_poly.entity_id
_entity_poly.type
_entity_poly.pdbx_seq_one_letter_code
_entity_poly.pdbx_strand_id
1 'polypeptide(L)'
;DGCQNFFARPEDKEFSAPVNFYDVHYSFTHFVGTSGGNTEDMRKAVKLIEDKQVKVANVVTHILGLDAVGETTLNQPAIGGGKKLVYTHKQSELKKLSEIDNNSELGEILAETDGIWSQKAENYVLKNYPNI
;
A
#
# COMPACT_ATOMS: atom_id res chain seq x y z
N ASP A 1 -12.42 -28.39 -5.77
CA ASP A 1 -11.60 -27.56 -6.65
C ASP A 1 -11.17 -26.29 -5.90
N GLY A 2 -9.90 -26.14 -5.62
CA GLY A 2 -9.34 -25.03 -4.87
C GLY A 2 -7.93 -24.70 -5.33
N CYS A 3 -7.51 -23.44 -5.13
CA CYS A 3 -6.17 -22.99 -5.45
C CYS A 3 -5.58 -22.26 -4.25
N GLN A 4 -4.40 -22.69 -3.82
CA GLN A 4 -3.60 -21.95 -2.86
C GLN A 4 -2.46 -21.27 -3.59
N ASN A 5 -2.42 -19.94 -3.50
CA ASN A 5 -1.35 -19.14 -4.08
C ASN A 5 -0.37 -18.67 -2.99
N PHE A 6 0.89 -19.03 -3.14
CA PHE A 6 1.99 -18.52 -2.33
C PHE A 6 2.43 -17.18 -2.91
N PHE A 7 1.90 -16.13 -2.33
CA PHE A 7 2.12 -14.75 -2.76
C PHE A 7 3.16 -14.04 -1.86
N ALA A 8 3.10 -14.28 -0.55
CA ALA A 8 3.98 -13.62 0.40
C ALA A 8 5.33 -14.33 0.48
N ARG A 9 6.43 -13.57 0.41
CA ARG A 9 7.78 -14.09 0.60
C ARG A 9 8.01 -14.44 2.07
N PRO A 10 8.38 -15.68 2.42
CA PRO A 10 8.88 -16.00 3.75
C PRO A 10 10.23 -15.30 3.99
N GLU A 11 10.52 -14.95 5.24
CA GLU A 11 11.81 -14.34 5.62
C GLU A 11 12.95 -15.36 5.50
N ASP A 12 12.70 -16.60 5.90
CA ASP A 12 13.64 -17.71 5.78
C ASP A 12 13.57 -18.33 4.38
N LYS A 13 14.72 -18.40 3.72
CA LYS A 13 14.84 -19.01 2.38
C LYS A 13 14.64 -20.52 2.39
N GLU A 14 14.91 -21.16 3.53
CA GLU A 14 14.77 -22.61 3.73
C GLU A 14 13.38 -22.97 4.28
N PHE A 15 12.48 -22.00 4.41
CA PHE A 15 11.13 -22.23 4.87
C PHE A 15 10.46 -23.31 4.02
N SER A 16 10.03 -24.39 4.65
CA SER A 16 9.37 -25.52 4.01
C SER A 16 8.23 -26.04 4.89
N ALA A 17 7.28 -26.68 4.27
CA ALA A 17 6.19 -27.36 4.95
C ALA A 17 5.82 -28.67 4.23
N PRO A 18 5.42 -29.73 4.96
CA PRO A 18 4.93 -30.94 4.33
C PRO A 18 3.60 -30.69 3.60
N VAL A 19 3.48 -31.27 2.41
CA VAL A 19 2.26 -31.23 1.61
C VAL A 19 1.76 -32.66 1.38
N ASN A 20 0.48 -32.90 1.63
CA ASN A 20 -0.14 -34.18 1.31
C ASN A 20 -0.54 -34.22 -0.18
N PHE A 21 0.30 -34.81 -1.02
CA PHE A 21 0.03 -34.91 -2.45
C PHE A 21 -1.14 -35.81 -2.79
N TYR A 22 -1.52 -36.73 -1.91
CA TYR A 22 -2.72 -37.54 -2.08
C TYR A 22 -3.97 -36.64 -2.07
N ASP A 23 -4.08 -35.75 -1.08
CA ASP A 23 -5.18 -34.81 -0.98
C ASP A 23 -5.17 -33.79 -2.13
N VAL A 24 -3.99 -33.33 -2.55
CA VAL A 24 -3.87 -32.45 -3.73
C VAL A 24 -4.47 -33.11 -4.96
N HIS A 25 -4.12 -34.38 -5.20
CA HIS A 25 -4.61 -35.15 -6.36
C HIS A 25 -6.12 -35.39 -6.30
N TYR A 26 -6.61 -35.97 -5.22
CA TYR A 26 -8.01 -36.40 -5.12
C TYR A 26 -9.02 -35.27 -4.84
N SER A 27 -8.57 -34.15 -4.31
CA SER A 27 -9.40 -32.97 -4.06
C SER A 27 -9.37 -31.93 -5.20
N PHE A 28 -8.66 -32.23 -6.29
CA PHE A 28 -8.51 -31.31 -7.43
C PHE A 28 -8.01 -29.93 -7.01
N THR A 29 -7.02 -29.91 -6.11
CA THR A 29 -6.45 -28.66 -5.61
C THR A 29 -5.18 -28.27 -6.38
N HIS A 30 -4.86 -26.97 -6.36
CA HIS A 30 -3.70 -26.43 -7.06
C HIS A 30 -2.83 -25.64 -6.09
N PHE A 31 -1.50 -25.81 -6.21
CA PHE A 31 -0.52 -24.95 -5.56
C PHE A 31 0.18 -24.13 -6.64
N VAL A 32 0.13 -22.82 -6.49
CA VAL A 32 0.81 -21.88 -7.40
C VAL A 32 1.63 -20.89 -6.60
N GLY A 33 2.72 -20.43 -7.17
CA GLY A 33 3.53 -19.33 -6.62
C GLY A 33 3.50 -18.14 -7.55
N THR A 34 3.40 -16.94 -6.97
CA THR A 34 3.51 -15.69 -7.73
C THR A 34 4.50 -14.77 -7.04
N SER A 35 5.27 -14.04 -7.80
CA SER A 35 6.24 -13.08 -7.30
C SER A 35 6.21 -11.81 -8.15
N GLY A 36 5.80 -10.71 -7.51
CA GLY A 36 5.73 -9.41 -8.14
C GLY A 36 4.69 -9.33 -9.27
N GLY A 37 4.72 -8.21 -9.97
CA GLY A 37 3.95 -7.94 -11.17
C GLY A 37 4.86 -7.37 -12.26
N ASN A 38 4.39 -7.37 -13.49
CA ASN A 38 5.06 -6.75 -14.63
C ASN A 38 4.42 -5.37 -14.94
N THR A 39 4.95 -4.68 -15.97
CA THR A 39 4.44 -3.37 -16.37
C THR A 39 2.98 -3.42 -16.84
N GLU A 40 2.52 -4.54 -17.40
CA GLU A 40 1.14 -4.70 -17.84
C GLU A 40 0.19 -4.82 -16.65
N ASP A 41 0.59 -5.53 -15.60
CA ASP A 41 -0.16 -5.58 -14.34
C ASP A 41 -0.31 -4.20 -13.71
N MET A 42 0.74 -3.37 -13.77
CA MET A 42 0.69 -1.99 -13.30
C MET A 42 -0.31 -1.14 -14.11
N ARG A 43 -0.29 -1.26 -15.45
CA ARG A 43 -1.25 -0.56 -16.31
C ARG A 43 -2.70 -0.99 -16.03
N LYS A 44 -2.90 -2.29 -15.82
CA LYS A 44 -4.21 -2.84 -15.46
C LYS A 44 -4.68 -2.31 -14.10
N ALA A 45 -3.78 -2.23 -13.11
CA ALA A 45 -4.08 -1.67 -11.80
C ALA A 45 -4.51 -0.19 -11.91
N VAL A 46 -3.76 0.64 -12.67
CA VAL A 46 -4.12 2.03 -12.92
C VAL A 46 -5.51 2.13 -13.54
N LYS A 47 -5.80 1.32 -14.56
CA LYS A 47 -7.12 1.31 -15.20
C LYS A 47 -8.24 0.94 -14.22
N LEU A 48 -8.03 -0.04 -13.35
CA LEU A 48 -9.03 -0.43 -12.33
C LEU A 48 -9.30 0.72 -11.33
N ILE A 49 -8.29 1.53 -11.03
CA ILE A 49 -8.42 2.72 -10.18
C ILE A 49 -9.19 3.82 -10.92
N GLU A 50 -8.84 4.12 -12.18
CA GLU A 50 -9.52 5.11 -13.01
C GLU A 50 -11.00 4.76 -13.21
N ASP A 51 -11.30 3.50 -13.48
CA ASP A 51 -12.66 2.96 -13.63
C ASP A 51 -13.41 2.85 -12.28
N LYS A 52 -12.79 3.29 -11.16
CA LYS A 52 -13.34 3.25 -9.78
C LYS A 52 -13.74 1.84 -9.29
N GLN A 53 -13.15 0.81 -9.88
CA GLN A 53 -13.38 -0.58 -9.46
C GLN A 53 -12.59 -0.95 -8.20
N VAL A 54 -11.47 -0.24 -7.94
CA VAL A 54 -10.64 -0.44 -6.76
C VAL A 54 -10.46 0.89 -6.02
N LYS A 55 -10.72 0.88 -4.71
CA LYS A 55 -10.52 2.03 -3.82
C LYS A 55 -9.19 1.90 -3.09
N VAL A 56 -8.14 2.50 -3.63
CA VAL A 56 -6.79 2.43 -3.05
C VAL A 56 -6.60 3.31 -1.82
N ALA A 57 -7.46 4.30 -1.62
CA ALA A 57 -7.39 5.21 -0.47
C ALA A 57 -7.41 4.49 0.88
N ASN A 58 -8.16 3.39 0.99
CA ASN A 58 -8.30 2.61 2.21
C ASN A 58 -7.01 1.93 2.70
N VAL A 59 -6.01 1.77 1.84
CA VAL A 59 -4.73 1.16 2.20
C VAL A 59 -3.62 2.18 2.43
N VAL A 60 -3.87 3.47 2.16
CA VAL A 60 -2.93 4.56 2.44
C VAL A 60 -2.94 4.84 3.93
N THR A 61 -1.80 4.73 4.57
CA THR A 61 -1.61 4.99 6.01
C THR A 61 -0.63 6.11 6.30
N HIS A 62 0.21 6.44 5.33
CA HIS A 62 1.22 7.49 5.45
C HIS A 62 1.31 8.30 4.17
N ILE A 63 1.71 9.55 4.31
CA ILE A 63 2.06 10.45 3.21
C ILE A 63 3.47 11.01 3.43
N LEU A 64 4.17 11.31 2.34
CA LEU A 64 5.49 11.95 2.39
C LEU A 64 5.81 12.67 1.09
N GLY A 65 6.77 13.57 1.14
CA GLY A 65 7.39 14.16 -0.03
C GLY A 65 8.53 13.31 -0.60
N LEU A 66 9.05 13.67 -1.75
CA LEU A 66 10.16 12.95 -2.39
C LEU A 66 11.44 13.03 -1.56
N ASP A 67 11.67 14.13 -0.86
CA ASP A 67 12.81 14.39 0.01
C ASP A 67 12.95 13.36 1.16
N ALA A 68 11.82 12.84 1.67
CA ALA A 68 11.81 11.87 2.76
C ALA A 68 11.87 10.39 2.29
N VAL A 69 11.86 10.10 0.99
CA VAL A 69 11.78 8.72 0.47
C VAL A 69 12.99 7.87 0.85
N GLY A 70 14.20 8.45 0.79
CA GLY A 70 15.42 7.73 1.11
C GLY A 70 15.42 7.20 2.55
N GLU A 71 15.19 8.07 3.51
CA GLU A 71 15.12 7.71 4.93
C GLU A 71 13.95 6.76 5.22
N THR A 72 12.78 7.02 4.65
CA THR A 72 11.60 6.16 4.80
C THR A 72 11.87 4.73 4.30
N THR A 73 12.58 4.61 3.18
CA THR A 73 12.92 3.30 2.60
C THR A 73 13.87 2.51 3.50
N LEU A 74 14.90 3.17 4.03
CA LEU A 74 15.86 2.54 4.94
C LEU A 74 15.21 2.09 6.26
N ASN A 75 14.26 2.86 6.77
CA ASN A 75 13.55 2.59 8.02
C ASN A 75 12.24 1.80 7.83
N GLN A 76 11.94 1.33 6.64
CA GLN A 76 10.68 0.64 6.32
C GLN A 76 10.30 -0.49 7.30
N PRO A 77 11.21 -1.33 7.79
CA PRO A 77 10.86 -2.39 8.74
C PRO A 77 10.31 -1.86 10.08
N ALA A 78 10.71 -0.65 10.49
CA ALA A 78 10.29 -0.04 11.75
C ALA A 78 9.00 0.80 11.64
N ILE A 79 8.63 1.23 10.42
CA ILE A 79 7.51 2.18 10.20
C ILE A 79 6.14 1.49 10.30
N GLY A 80 6.10 0.18 10.19
CA GLY A 80 4.83 -0.54 10.21
C GLY A 80 4.07 -0.57 8.87
N GLY A 81 2.94 -1.26 8.89
CA GLY A 81 2.17 -1.62 7.71
C GLY A 81 1.47 -0.48 6.97
N GLY A 82 0.76 -0.86 5.90
CA GLY A 82 0.02 0.05 5.03
C GLY A 82 0.86 0.68 3.91
N LYS A 83 0.20 1.40 3.03
CA LYS A 83 0.86 2.05 1.88
C LYS A 83 1.28 3.48 2.23
N LYS A 84 2.47 3.85 1.75
CA LYS A 84 3.03 5.19 1.84
C LYS A 84 2.82 5.88 0.50
N LEU A 85 2.04 6.96 0.51
CA LEU A 85 1.76 7.75 -0.68
C LEU A 85 2.84 8.84 -0.81
N VAL A 86 3.59 8.80 -1.89
CA VAL A 86 4.70 9.72 -2.15
C VAL A 86 4.26 10.84 -3.11
N TYR A 87 4.39 12.07 -2.68
CA TYR A 87 4.19 13.25 -3.52
C TYR A 87 5.52 13.69 -4.13
N THR A 88 5.77 13.27 -5.37
CA THR A 88 7.07 13.44 -6.06
C THR A 88 7.45 14.88 -6.38
N HIS A 89 6.53 15.84 -6.23
CA HIS A 89 6.77 17.26 -6.46
C HIS A 89 6.68 18.09 -5.18
N LYS A 90 6.55 17.44 -4.01
CA LYS A 90 6.39 18.11 -2.73
C LYS A 90 7.49 17.72 -1.76
N GLN A 91 7.77 18.64 -0.82
CA GLN A 91 8.61 18.40 0.34
C GLN A 91 7.71 18.11 1.55
N SER A 92 7.94 17.01 2.21
CA SER A 92 7.29 16.66 3.46
C SER A 92 8.01 15.49 4.12
N GLU A 93 8.26 15.59 5.39
CA GLU A 93 8.60 14.42 6.19
C GLU A 93 7.50 13.34 6.11
N LEU A 94 7.85 12.11 6.50
CA LEU A 94 6.87 11.03 6.62
C LEU A 94 5.84 11.37 7.71
N LYS A 95 4.57 11.37 7.34
CA LYS A 95 3.43 11.58 8.26
C LYS A 95 2.50 10.39 8.24
N LYS A 96 2.26 9.83 9.41
CA LYS A 96 1.25 8.80 9.59
C LYS A 96 -0.12 9.46 9.76
N LEU A 97 -1.11 9.06 8.97
CA LEU A 97 -2.42 9.72 8.94
C LEU A 97 -3.10 9.73 10.31
N SER A 98 -2.95 8.65 11.09
CA SER A 98 -3.52 8.54 12.43
C SER A 98 -2.83 9.39 13.51
N GLU A 99 -1.69 10.02 13.19
CA GLU A 99 -0.91 10.86 14.10
C GLU A 99 -0.96 12.35 13.71
N ILE A 100 -1.69 12.68 12.64
CA ILE A 100 -1.91 14.08 12.24
C ILE A 100 -2.81 14.74 13.29
N ASP A 101 -2.39 15.92 13.77
CA ASP A 101 -3.16 16.69 14.75
C ASP A 101 -4.56 16.99 14.23
N ASN A 102 -5.57 16.51 14.95
CA ASN A 102 -6.98 16.71 14.62
C ASN A 102 -7.42 18.18 14.60
N ASN A 103 -6.68 19.07 15.25
CA ASN A 103 -6.94 20.51 15.21
C ASN A 103 -6.24 21.21 14.04
N SER A 104 -5.46 20.49 13.25
CA SER A 104 -4.90 21.01 12.00
C SER A 104 -5.94 20.95 10.88
N GLU A 105 -5.82 21.83 9.88
CA GLU A 105 -6.72 21.84 8.72
C GLU A 105 -6.74 20.48 7.99
N LEU A 106 -5.58 19.81 7.88
CA LEU A 106 -5.52 18.46 7.31
C LEU A 106 -6.19 17.43 8.23
N GLY A 107 -6.05 17.57 9.55
CA GLY A 107 -6.70 16.68 10.51
C GLY A 107 -8.23 16.81 10.48
N GLU A 108 -8.75 18.02 10.37
CA GLU A 108 -10.19 18.25 10.19
C GLU A 108 -10.71 17.60 8.90
N ILE A 109 -9.96 17.72 7.80
CA ILE A 109 -10.30 17.08 6.52
C ILE A 109 -10.31 15.54 6.65
N LEU A 110 -9.34 14.97 7.35
CA LEU A 110 -9.28 13.52 7.59
C LEU A 110 -10.41 13.04 8.48
N ALA A 111 -10.82 13.83 9.46
CA ALA A 111 -11.95 13.49 10.33
C ALA A 111 -13.28 13.34 9.56
N GLU A 112 -13.49 14.06 8.45
CA GLU A 112 -14.68 13.92 7.60
C GLU A 112 -14.79 12.52 6.96
N THR A 113 -13.70 11.75 6.91
CA THR A 113 -13.63 10.43 6.26
C THR A 113 -13.11 9.35 7.20
N ASP A 114 -13.25 9.52 8.51
CA ASP A 114 -12.77 8.58 9.53
C ASP A 114 -11.26 8.24 9.37
N GLY A 115 -10.46 9.23 8.99
CA GLY A 115 -9.01 9.09 8.77
C GLY A 115 -8.61 8.44 7.43
N ILE A 116 -9.58 8.15 6.55
CA ILE A 116 -9.30 7.61 5.21
C ILE A 116 -8.86 8.74 4.28
N TRP A 117 -7.80 8.48 3.51
CA TRP A 117 -7.30 9.44 2.52
C TRP A 117 -8.37 9.79 1.49
N SER A 118 -8.52 11.06 1.17
CA SER A 118 -9.59 11.57 0.30
C SER A 118 -9.06 12.55 -0.74
N GLN A 119 -9.84 12.79 -1.78
CA GLN A 119 -9.51 13.82 -2.79
C GLN A 119 -9.38 15.21 -2.15
N LYS A 120 -10.15 15.50 -1.09
CA LYS A 120 -10.05 16.77 -0.36
C LYS A 120 -8.71 16.89 0.36
N ALA A 121 -8.26 15.82 1.02
CA ALA A 121 -6.96 15.77 1.67
C ALA A 121 -5.81 15.87 0.66
N GLU A 122 -5.92 15.21 -0.49
CA GLU A 122 -4.96 15.32 -1.58
C GLU A 122 -4.87 16.76 -2.12
N ASN A 123 -5.99 17.37 -2.41
CA ASN A 123 -6.04 18.76 -2.89
C ASN A 123 -5.40 19.72 -1.87
N TYR A 124 -5.61 19.49 -0.58
CA TYR A 124 -4.97 20.26 0.48
C TYR A 124 -3.44 20.14 0.43
N VAL A 125 -2.91 18.92 0.36
CA VAL A 125 -1.46 18.66 0.28
C VAL A 125 -0.87 19.29 -0.98
N LEU A 126 -1.50 19.07 -2.13
CA LEU A 126 -1.03 19.63 -3.41
C LEU A 126 -0.99 21.17 -3.41
N LYS A 127 -1.91 21.82 -2.69
CA LYS A 127 -1.98 23.28 -2.60
C LYS A 127 -1.00 23.86 -1.58
N ASN A 128 -0.89 23.24 -0.40
CA ASN A 128 -0.31 23.89 0.78
C ASN A 128 1.11 23.39 1.11
N TYR A 129 1.51 22.21 0.64
CA TYR A 129 2.87 21.73 0.91
C TYR A 129 3.87 22.36 -0.05
N PRO A 130 5.09 22.68 0.42
CA PRO A 130 6.11 23.28 -0.42
C PRO A 130 6.48 22.39 -1.60
N ASN A 131 6.77 22.98 -2.74
CA ASN A 131 7.34 22.28 -3.88
C ASN A 131 8.84 22.01 -3.68
N ILE A 132 9.36 20.99 -4.35
CA ILE A 132 10.79 20.74 -4.47
C ILE A 132 11.44 21.81 -5.34
#